data_c46ef0e5081a4b319bd8e433519cb65e
#
_entry.id   c46ef0e5081a4b319bd8e433519cb65e
#
_cell.length_a   1.000
_cell.length_b   1.000
_cell.length_c   1.000
_cell.angle_alpha   90.00
_cell.angle_beta   90.00
_cell.angle_gamma   90.00
#
_symmetry.space_group_name_H-M   'P 1'
#
loop_
_entity.id
_entity.type
_entity.pdbx_description
1 polymer ?
#
loop_
_entity_poly.entity_id
_entity_poly.type
_entity_poly.pdbx_seq_one_letter_code
_entity_poly.pdbx_strand_id
1 'polypeptide(L)'
;MSLPDQIAQWLREYLAAAGADGFVLGLSGGVDSATTAALAVRAVGPERVLAVLMPCHSQPEDARLGRLVAGTFGIPTVTVDLSGAYDALIASLPSSDHPLAAANIKPRLRMIVLYYLAQSRNYLVLGSGNKSEALVGYTTKWGDSAADLAPLGDLYKTQVWQLARELGV
;
A
#
# COMPACT_ATOMS: atom_id res chain seq x y z
N MET A 1 12.73 20.94 10.56
CA MET A 1 12.61 19.64 9.87
C MET A 1 11.30 19.66 9.09
N SER A 2 11.33 19.36 7.80
CA SER A 2 10.12 19.33 6.97
C SER A 2 9.19 18.18 7.36
N LEU A 3 7.92 18.22 6.97
CA LEU A 3 6.97 17.13 7.27
C LEU A 3 7.43 15.79 6.66
N PRO A 4 7.91 15.73 5.39
CA PRO A 4 8.47 14.49 4.85
C PRO A 4 9.63 13.93 5.68
N ASP A 5 10.50 14.80 6.21
CA ASP A 5 11.63 14.37 7.04
C ASP A 5 11.18 13.81 8.38
N GLN A 6 10.16 14.40 9.00
CA GLN A 6 9.59 13.93 10.27
C GLN A 6 8.97 12.53 10.09
N ILE A 7 8.18 12.34 9.03
CA ILE A 7 7.57 11.03 8.74
C ILE A 7 8.65 10.00 8.41
N ALA A 8 9.63 10.35 7.59
CA ALA A 8 10.73 9.45 7.25
C ALA A 8 11.56 9.06 8.47
N GLN A 9 11.81 9.98 9.40
CA GLN A 9 12.49 9.69 10.65
C GLN A 9 11.67 8.73 11.53
N TRP A 10 10.37 8.99 11.69
CA TRP A 10 9.47 8.11 12.43
C TRP A 10 9.44 6.69 11.84
N LEU A 11 9.39 6.55 10.52
CA LEU A 11 9.45 5.24 9.85
C LEU A 11 10.76 4.51 10.16
N ARG A 12 11.91 5.19 10.12
CA ARG A 12 13.23 4.59 10.46
C ARG A 12 13.28 4.10 11.90
N GLU A 13 12.83 4.95 12.83
CA GLU A 13 12.84 4.62 14.26
C GLU A 13 11.95 3.42 14.56
N TYR A 14 10.77 3.38 13.95
CA TYR A 14 9.85 2.25 14.13
C TYR A 14 10.40 0.95 13.52
N LEU A 15 10.97 1.03 12.32
CA LEU A 15 11.60 -0.12 11.67
C LEU A 15 12.73 -0.70 12.54
N ALA A 16 13.58 0.17 13.07
CA ALA A 16 14.69 -0.24 13.96
C ALA A 16 14.18 -0.86 15.27
N ALA A 17 13.16 -0.26 15.89
CA ALA A 17 12.55 -0.76 17.11
C ALA A 17 11.88 -2.14 16.92
N ALA A 18 11.30 -2.38 15.74
CA ALA A 18 10.69 -3.65 15.37
C ALA A 18 11.71 -4.73 14.98
N GLY A 19 12.99 -4.39 14.80
CA GLY A 19 14.01 -5.32 14.30
C GLY A 19 13.73 -5.81 12.87
N ALA A 20 13.03 -5.00 12.07
CA ALA A 20 12.66 -5.34 10.70
C ALA A 20 13.69 -4.78 9.69
N ASP A 21 13.77 -5.42 8.51
CA ASP A 21 14.81 -5.13 7.52
C ASP A 21 14.34 -4.11 6.45
N GLY A 22 13.04 -3.91 6.28
CA GLY A 22 12.50 -3.00 5.28
C GLY A 22 10.99 -2.88 5.30
N PHE A 23 10.44 -2.31 4.23
CA PHE A 23 9.00 -2.09 4.07
C PHE A 23 8.46 -2.77 2.82
N VAL A 24 7.22 -3.25 2.87
CA VAL A 24 6.45 -3.69 1.72
C VAL A 24 5.14 -2.91 1.64
N LEU A 25 4.72 -2.53 0.45
CA LEU A 25 3.47 -1.82 0.21
C LEU A 25 2.83 -2.20 -1.12
N GLY A 26 1.50 -2.10 -1.16
CA GLY A 26 0.75 -2.20 -2.41
C GLY A 26 0.85 -0.89 -3.19
N LEU A 27 1.18 -0.97 -4.48
CA LEU A 27 1.28 0.19 -5.36
C LEU A 27 0.15 0.15 -6.38
N SER A 28 -0.85 0.99 -6.18
CA SER A 28 -2.08 1.03 -6.99
C SER A 28 -2.03 2.01 -8.16
N GLY A 29 -0.99 2.84 -8.23
CA GLY A 29 -0.93 3.97 -9.16
C GLY A 29 -1.64 5.24 -8.66
N GLY A 30 -2.33 5.19 -7.53
CA GLY A 30 -2.95 6.35 -6.89
C GLY A 30 -1.96 7.17 -6.05
N VAL A 31 -2.27 8.46 -5.84
CA VAL A 31 -1.41 9.42 -5.14
C VAL A 31 -1.03 8.97 -3.73
N ASP A 32 -1.94 8.33 -2.99
CA ASP A 32 -1.67 7.90 -1.61
C ASP A 32 -0.59 6.81 -1.56
N SER A 33 -0.73 5.76 -2.38
CA SER A 33 0.27 4.69 -2.46
C SER A 33 1.61 5.20 -3.00
N ALA A 34 1.61 6.13 -3.96
CA ALA A 34 2.80 6.75 -4.50
C ALA A 34 3.52 7.61 -3.45
N THR A 35 2.76 8.42 -2.67
CA THR A 35 3.31 9.23 -1.58
C THR A 35 3.89 8.35 -0.47
N THR A 36 3.20 7.27 -0.11
CA THR A 36 3.70 6.29 0.87
C THR A 36 5.00 5.64 0.40
N ALA A 37 5.09 5.27 -0.88
CA ALA A 37 6.31 4.72 -1.47
C ALA A 37 7.48 5.71 -1.42
N ALA A 38 7.26 6.97 -1.78
CA ALA A 38 8.28 8.02 -1.73
C ALA A 38 8.78 8.27 -0.30
N LEU A 39 7.87 8.27 0.70
CA LEU A 39 8.24 8.38 2.11
C LEU A 39 9.07 7.18 2.60
N ALA A 40 8.71 5.98 2.19
CA ALA A 40 9.47 4.76 2.52
C ALA A 40 10.89 4.82 1.94
N VAL A 41 11.04 5.20 0.68
CA VAL A 41 12.36 5.39 0.05
C VAL A 41 13.17 6.47 0.77
N ARG A 42 12.55 7.61 1.12
CA ARG A 42 13.20 8.66 1.89
C ARG A 42 13.66 8.19 3.27
N ALA A 43 12.92 7.24 3.85
CA ALA A 43 13.27 6.68 5.15
C ALA A 43 14.46 5.72 5.09
N VAL A 44 14.48 4.76 4.16
CA VAL A 44 15.41 3.62 4.23
C VAL A 44 16.16 3.31 2.93
N GLY A 45 15.96 4.07 1.86
CA GLY A 45 16.49 3.79 0.53
C GLY A 45 15.62 2.81 -0.27
N PRO A 46 15.69 2.83 -1.60
CA PRO A 46 14.84 2.04 -2.46
C PRO A 46 15.06 0.52 -2.32
N GLU A 47 16.28 0.09 -2.01
CA GLU A 47 16.65 -1.33 -1.86
C GLU A 47 16.00 -2.02 -0.66
N ARG A 48 15.53 -1.25 0.32
CA ARG A 48 14.82 -1.74 1.51
C ARG A 48 13.30 -1.52 1.44
N VAL A 49 12.80 -1.25 0.24
CA VAL A 49 11.37 -1.08 -0.04
C VAL A 49 10.96 -2.06 -1.13
N LEU A 50 9.86 -2.77 -0.95
CA LEU A 50 9.26 -3.64 -1.96
C LEU A 50 7.89 -3.10 -2.36
N ALA A 51 7.71 -2.74 -3.62
CA ALA A 51 6.42 -2.38 -4.18
C ALA A 51 5.73 -3.59 -4.80
N VAL A 52 4.47 -3.83 -4.45
CA VAL A 52 3.71 -4.97 -4.95
C VAL A 52 2.55 -4.48 -5.80
N LEU A 53 2.55 -4.89 -7.07
CA LEU A 53 1.46 -4.66 -8.02
C LEU A 53 0.53 -5.87 -7.95
N MET A 54 -0.73 -5.64 -7.57
CA MET A 54 -1.68 -6.72 -7.32
C MET A 54 -2.98 -6.52 -8.13
N PRO A 55 -2.91 -6.68 -9.48
CA PRO A 55 -4.11 -6.61 -10.29
C PRO A 55 -5.11 -7.71 -9.87
N CYS A 56 -6.40 -7.36 -9.90
CA CYS A 56 -7.51 -8.28 -9.62
C CYS A 56 -8.72 -7.81 -10.43
N HIS A 57 -8.78 -8.19 -11.70
CA HIS A 57 -9.69 -7.63 -12.70
C HIS A 57 -9.61 -6.09 -12.74
N SER A 58 -8.39 -5.55 -12.58
CA SER A 58 -8.10 -4.11 -12.55
C SER A 58 -7.87 -3.58 -13.96
N GLN A 59 -7.94 -2.26 -14.11
CA GLN A 59 -7.58 -1.62 -15.37
C GLN A 59 -6.05 -1.73 -15.60
N PRO A 60 -5.60 -2.01 -16.84
CA PRO A 60 -4.17 -2.07 -17.16
C PRO A 60 -3.40 -0.79 -16.80
N GLU A 61 -4.07 0.34 -16.82
CA GLU A 61 -3.52 1.66 -16.48
C GLU A 61 -3.03 1.74 -15.02
N ASP A 62 -3.75 1.12 -14.08
CA ASP A 62 -3.37 1.09 -12.66
C ASP A 62 -1.97 0.46 -12.49
N ALA A 63 -1.75 -0.68 -13.14
CA ALA A 63 -0.46 -1.36 -13.10
C ALA A 63 0.64 -0.57 -13.84
N ARG A 64 0.30 0.17 -14.90
CA ARG A 64 1.22 1.04 -15.63
C ARG A 64 1.69 2.20 -14.74
N LEU A 65 0.75 2.87 -14.08
CA LEU A 65 1.05 3.97 -13.16
C LEU A 65 1.86 3.48 -11.95
N GLY A 66 1.53 2.33 -11.39
CA GLY A 66 2.31 1.73 -10.32
C GLY A 66 3.76 1.46 -10.73
N ARG A 67 4.00 0.90 -11.92
CA ARG A 67 5.35 0.71 -12.46
C ARG A 67 6.09 2.00 -12.70
N LEU A 68 5.38 3.05 -13.16
CA LEU A 68 5.98 4.38 -13.35
C LEU A 68 6.51 4.93 -12.02
N VAL A 69 5.70 4.89 -10.96
CA VAL A 69 6.11 5.33 -9.62
C VAL A 69 7.31 4.52 -9.13
N ALA A 70 7.25 3.20 -9.22
CA ALA A 70 8.35 2.35 -8.81
C ALA A 70 9.66 2.67 -9.57
N GLY A 71 9.58 2.88 -10.89
CA GLY A 71 10.72 3.27 -11.72
C GLY A 71 11.27 4.64 -11.35
N THR A 72 10.41 5.62 -11.06
CA THR A 72 10.82 6.98 -10.66
C THR A 72 11.64 6.96 -9.36
N PHE A 73 11.27 6.12 -8.41
CA PHE A 73 11.94 6.03 -7.11
C PHE A 73 12.95 4.87 -7.00
N GLY A 74 13.15 4.10 -8.08
CA GLY A 74 14.10 2.99 -8.10
C GLY A 74 13.70 1.80 -7.23
N ILE A 75 12.40 1.62 -6.95
CA ILE A 75 11.90 0.60 -6.03
C ILE A 75 11.78 -0.77 -6.73
N PRO A 76 12.36 -1.86 -6.19
CA PRO A 76 12.09 -3.22 -6.65
C PRO A 76 10.61 -3.56 -6.64
N THR A 77 10.12 -4.21 -7.71
CA THR A 77 8.71 -4.55 -7.86
C THR A 77 8.47 -6.04 -7.99
N VAL A 78 7.35 -6.50 -7.43
CA VAL A 78 6.77 -7.82 -7.69
C VAL A 78 5.35 -7.64 -8.18
N THR A 79 4.95 -8.41 -9.21
CA THR A 79 3.56 -8.43 -9.67
C THR A 79 2.92 -9.76 -9.30
N VAL A 80 1.78 -9.71 -8.62
CA VAL A 80 0.96 -10.86 -8.24
C VAL A 80 -0.45 -10.64 -8.77
N ASP A 81 -0.81 -11.33 -9.85
CA ASP A 81 -2.18 -11.28 -10.38
C ASP A 81 -3.11 -12.11 -9.48
N LEU A 82 -4.08 -11.45 -8.91
CA LEU A 82 -5.05 -12.03 -7.97
C LEU A 82 -6.36 -12.46 -8.64
N SER A 83 -6.51 -12.25 -9.94
CA SER A 83 -7.75 -12.53 -10.66
C SER A 83 -8.18 -13.99 -10.52
N GLY A 84 -7.27 -14.94 -10.75
CA GLY A 84 -7.57 -16.37 -10.61
C GLY A 84 -7.90 -16.78 -9.18
N ALA A 85 -7.21 -16.24 -8.18
CA ALA A 85 -7.50 -16.53 -6.77
C ALA A 85 -8.86 -15.95 -6.34
N TYR A 86 -9.18 -14.75 -6.81
CA TYR A 86 -10.49 -14.14 -6.59
C TYR A 86 -11.61 -14.99 -7.21
N ASP A 87 -11.47 -15.40 -8.49
CA ASP A 87 -12.47 -16.18 -9.19
C ASP A 87 -12.71 -17.54 -8.53
N ALA A 88 -11.64 -18.22 -8.14
CA ALA A 88 -11.73 -19.50 -7.44
C ALA A 88 -12.44 -19.38 -6.08
N LEU A 89 -12.14 -18.31 -5.34
CA LEU A 89 -12.79 -18.05 -4.05
C LEU A 89 -14.28 -17.73 -4.26
N ILE A 90 -14.63 -16.83 -5.18
CA ILE A 90 -16.02 -16.50 -5.49
C ILE A 90 -16.82 -17.74 -5.91
N ALA A 91 -16.24 -18.60 -6.74
CA ALA A 91 -16.92 -19.82 -7.19
C ALA A 91 -17.19 -20.83 -6.05
N SER A 92 -16.44 -20.76 -4.96
CA SER A 92 -16.62 -21.65 -3.78
C SER A 92 -17.59 -21.09 -2.74
N LEU A 93 -17.99 -19.82 -2.84
CA LEU A 93 -18.85 -19.17 -1.85
C LEU A 93 -20.35 -19.28 -2.22
N PRO A 94 -21.26 -19.26 -1.23
CA PRO A 94 -22.68 -19.08 -1.48
C PRO A 94 -22.92 -17.76 -2.24
N SER A 95 -23.93 -17.74 -3.11
CA SER A 95 -24.34 -16.50 -3.77
C SER A 95 -24.77 -15.42 -2.79
N SER A 96 -24.47 -14.17 -3.08
CA SER A 96 -24.86 -13.02 -2.26
C SER A 96 -25.34 -11.88 -3.13
N ASP A 97 -26.47 -11.28 -2.78
CA ASP A 97 -27.00 -10.08 -3.45
C ASP A 97 -26.36 -8.79 -2.91
N HIS A 98 -25.48 -8.88 -1.93
CA HIS A 98 -24.82 -7.71 -1.35
C HIS A 98 -23.61 -7.28 -2.19
N PRO A 99 -23.65 -6.10 -2.87
CA PRO A 99 -22.64 -5.74 -3.87
C PRO A 99 -21.23 -5.57 -3.29
N LEU A 100 -21.11 -5.15 -2.02
CA LEU A 100 -19.82 -4.98 -1.36
C LEU A 100 -19.21 -6.30 -0.86
N ALA A 101 -19.99 -7.39 -0.74
CA ALA A 101 -19.48 -8.66 -0.25
C ALA A 101 -18.35 -9.18 -1.16
N ALA A 102 -18.61 -9.26 -2.45
CA ALA A 102 -17.61 -9.68 -3.45
C ALA A 102 -16.50 -8.64 -3.64
N ALA A 103 -16.84 -7.34 -3.71
CA ALA A 103 -15.87 -6.28 -3.90
C ALA A 103 -14.80 -6.24 -2.79
N ASN A 104 -15.22 -6.43 -1.53
CA ASN A 104 -14.33 -6.39 -0.37
C ASN A 104 -13.43 -7.63 -0.22
N ILE A 105 -13.58 -8.64 -1.05
CA ILE A 105 -12.62 -9.75 -1.13
C ILE A 105 -11.29 -9.28 -1.73
N LYS A 106 -11.33 -8.42 -2.76
CA LYS A 106 -10.12 -7.95 -3.46
C LYS A 106 -9.10 -7.28 -2.52
N PRO A 107 -9.45 -6.28 -1.71
CA PRO A 107 -8.49 -5.68 -0.78
C PRO A 107 -8.00 -6.66 0.30
N ARG A 108 -8.81 -7.64 0.70
CA ARG A 108 -8.39 -8.68 1.64
C ARG A 108 -7.39 -9.67 1.02
N LEU A 109 -7.54 -10.03 -0.24
CA LEU A 109 -6.55 -10.83 -0.97
C LEU A 109 -5.22 -10.07 -1.09
N ARG A 110 -5.26 -8.76 -1.36
CA ARG A 110 -4.05 -7.92 -1.38
C ARG A 110 -3.36 -7.90 -0.03
N MET A 111 -4.11 -7.76 1.05
CA MET A 111 -3.57 -7.82 2.41
C MET A 111 -2.83 -9.13 2.67
N ILE A 112 -3.40 -10.27 2.31
CA ILE A 112 -2.78 -11.60 2.48
C ILE A 112 -1.41 -11.64 1.77
N VAL A 113 -1.34 -11.15 0.53
CA VAL A 113 -0.08 -11.14 -0.24
C VAL A 113 0.96 -10.23 0.40
N LEU A 114 0.56 -9.03 0.86
CA LEU A 114 1.48 -8.10 1.52
C LEU A 114 2.07 -8.71 2.79
N TYR A 115 1.25 -9.30 3.66
CA TYR A 115 1.75 -9.93 4.89
C TYR A 115 2.56 -11.19 4.63
N TYR A 116 2.23 -11.98 3.60
CA TYR A 116 3.08 -13.10 3.18
C TYR A 116 4.49 -12.64 2.78
N LEU A 117 4.58 -11.59 1.95
CA LEU A 117 5.86 -11.04 1.50
C LEU A 117 6.61 -10.34 2.64
N ALA A 118 5.90 -9.63 3.52
CA ALA A 118 6.47 -9.02 4.71
C ALA A 118 7.15 -10.05 5.60
N GLN A 119 6.43 -11.11 5.95
CA GLN A 119 6.94 -12.16 6.82
C GLN A 119 8.14 -12.91 6.18
N SER A 120 8.07 -13.18 4.87
CA SER A 120 9.14 -13.87 4.16
C SER A 120 10.45 -13.08 4.06
N ARG A 121 10.41 -11.75 4.29
CA ARG A 121 11.54 -10.83 4.15
C ARG A 121 11.92 -10.11 5.44
N ASN A 122 11.25 -10.39 6.54
CA ASN A 122 11.34 -9.60 7.78
C ASN A 122 11.03 -8.11 7.53
N TYR A 123 9.99 -7.81 6.75
CA TYR A 123 9.56 -6.45 6.41
C TYR A 123 8.27 -6.09 7.17
N LEU A 124 8.00 -4.79 7.28
CA LEU A 124 6.72 -4.26 7.77
C LEU A 124 5.83 -3.81 6.61
N VAL A 125 4.53 -4.01 6.75
CA VAL A 125 3.52 -3.58 5.78
C VAL A 125 3.20 -2.10 6.00
N LEU A 126 3.36 -1.28 4.96
CA LEU A 126 2.89 0.10 4.95
C LEU A 126 1.51 0.21 4.29
N GLY A 127 0.57 0.77 5.03
CA GLY A 127 -0.73 1.17 4.51
C GLY A 127 -0.69 2.57 3.91
N SER A 128 -1.48 2.81 2.89
CA SER A 128 -1.63 4.11 2.23
C SER A 128 -2.90 4.87 2.61
N GLY A 129 -3.65 4.38 3.61
CA GLY A 129 -4.85 5.04 4.11
C GLY A 129 -4.54 6.40 4.73
N ASN A 130 -5.38 7.38 4.46
CA ASN A 130 -5.26 8.74 4.97
C ASN A 130 -6.41 9.07 5.96
N LYS A 131 -6.27 10.19 6.68
CA LYS A 131 -7.24 10.62 7.68
C LYS A 131 -8.64 10.88 7.12
N SER A 132 -8.74 11.41 5.91
CA SER A 132 -10.05 11.65 5.28
C SER A 132 -10.80 10.34 5.03
N GLU A 133 -10.13 9.31 4.55
CA GLU A 133 -10.72 7.99 4.32
C GLU A 133 -11.16 7.35 5.64
N ALA A 134 -10.32 7.43 6.67
CA ALA A 134 -10.62 6.91 8.00
C ALA A 134 -11.86 7.57 8.62
N LEU A 135 -12.00 8.90 8.49
CA LEU A 135 -13.11 9.65 9.06
C LEU A 135 -14.46 9.34 8.38
N VAL A 136 -14.46 9.07 7.07
CA VAL A 136 -15.68 8.73 6.34
C VAL A 136 -15.94 7.23 6.26
N GLY A 137 -15.04 6.41 6.80
CA GLY A 137 -15.14 4.95 6.77
C GLY A 137 -14.94 4.36 5.36
N TYR A 138 -14.25 5.07 4.47
CA TYR A 138 -13.96 4.59 3.12
C TYR A 138 -12.74 3.67 3.14
N THR A 139 -12.95 2.48 3.67
CA THR A 139 -11.92 1.45 3.79
C THR A 139 -12.56 0.07 3.97
N THR A 140 -11.84 -0.98 3.64
CA THR A 140 -12.25 -2.36 3.91
C THR A 140 -11.56 -2.87 5.16
N LYS A 141 -12.37 -3.20 6.18
CA LYS A 141 -11.89 -3.80 7.42
C LYS A 141 -11.09 -5.08 7.12
N TRP A 142 -9.87 -5.15 7.64
CA TRP A 142 -8.92 -6.25 7.41
C TRP A 142 -8.54 -6.44 5.92
N GLY A 143 -8.73 -5.41 5.11
CA GLY A 143 -8.27 -5.33 3.73
C GLY A 143 -7.23 -4.23 3.60
N ASP A 144 -7.58 -3.15 2.92
CA ASP A 144 -6.72 -1.96 2.74
C ASP A 144 -6.46 -1.18 4.04
N SER A 145 -7.29 -1.38 5.09
CA SER A 145 -7.03 -0.84 6.42
C SER A 145 -5.98 -1.63 7.22
N ALA A 146 -5.64 -2.84 6.78
CA ALA A 146 -4.66 -3.66 7.49
C ALA A 146 -3.24 -3.26 7.09
N ALA A 147 -2.48 -2.76 8.05
CA ALA A 147 -1.09 -2.39 7.91
C ALA A 147 -0.40 -2.38 9.28
N ASP A 148 0.92 -2.50 9.29
CA ASP A 148 1.71 -2.32 10.51
C ASP A 148 1.88 -0.83 10.81
N LEU A 149 2.04 -0.01 9.77
CA LEU A 149 2.19 1.44 9.86
C LEU A 149 1.37 2.14 8.76
N ALA A 150 0.81 3.30 9.08
CA ALA A 150 0.05 4.15 8.17
C ALA A 150 0.67 5.56 8.12
N PRO A 151 1.69 5.82 7.27
CA PRO A 151 2.41 7.09 7.24
C PRO A 151 1.55 8.31 6.93
N LEU A 152 0.40 8.11 6.27
CA LEU A 152 -0.56 9.15 5.92
C LEU A 152 -1.75 9.23 6.89
N GLY A 153 -1.79 8.38 7.92
CA GLY A 153 -2.97 8.20 8.79
C GLY A 153 -3.46 9.46 9.50
N ASP A 154 -2.58 10.40 9.80
CA ASP A 154 -2.91 11.69 10.41
C ASP A 154 -3.09 12.84 9.40
N LEU A 155 -2.93 12.58 8.11
CA LEU A 155 -2.99 13.59 7.05
C LEU A 155 -4.35 13.57 6.33
N TYR A 156 -4.95 14.75 6.18
CA TYR A 156 -6.09 14.91 5.29
C TYR A 156 -5.67 14.80 3.81
N LYS A 157 -6.60 14.43 2.95
CA LYS A 157 -6.32 14.25 1.51
C LYS A 157 -5.64 15.46 0.86
N THR A 158 -6.03 16.67 1.25
CA THR A 158 -5.40 17.90 0.78
C THR A 158 -3.94 18.02 1.19
N GLN A 159 -3.59 17.58 2.39
CA GLN A 159 -2.22 17.54 2.87
C GLN A 159 -1.40 16.45 2.16
N VAL A 160 -2.01 15.31 1.85
CA VAL A 160 -1.37 14.27 1.02
C VAL A 160 -1.01 14.80 -0.36
N TRP A 161 -1.88 15.58 -1.01
CA TRP A 161 -1.57 16.23 -2.29
C TRP A 161 -0.41 17.22 -2.20
N GLN A 162 -0.31 17.96 -1.11
CA GLN A 162 0.82 18.89 -0.89
C GLN A 162 2.13 18.11 -0.68
N LEU A 163 2.07 17.07 0.16
CA LEU A 163 3.21 16.20 0.45
C LEU A 163 3.70 15.46 -0.81
N ALA A 164 2.78 14.98 -1.66
CA ALA A 164 3.09 14.33 -2.92
C ALA A 164 3.91 15.25 -3.84
N ARG A 165 3.48 16.51 -4.01
CA ARG A 165 4.22 17.50 -4.81
C ARG A 165 5.61 17.79 -4.23
N GLU A 166 5.75 17.88 -2.91
CA GLU A 166 7.03 18.11 -2.24
C GLU A 166 8.00 16.93 -2.43
N LEU A 167 7.47 15.72 -2.54
CA LEU A 167 8.22 14.48 -2.77
C LEU A 167 8.49 14.17 -4.25
N GLY A 168 7.91 14.93 -5.17
CA GLY A 168 8.07 14.71 -6.61
C GLY A 168 7.22 13.57 -7.17
N VAL A 169 6.07 13.31 -6.52
CA VAL A 169 5.07 12.33 -6.95
C VAL A 169 4.13 12.94 -7.99
#